data_c7e99bd0664ec2229728077d159bef4e
#
_entry.id   c7e99bd0664ec2229728077d159bef4e
#
_cell.length_a   1.000
_cell.length_b   1.000
_cell.length_c   1.000
_cell.angle_alpha   90.00
_cell.angle_beta   90.00
_cell.angle_gamma   90.00
#
_symmetry.space_group_name_H-M   'P 1'
#
loop_
_entity.id
_entity.type
_entity.pdbx_description
1 polymer ?
#
loop_
_entity_poly.entity_id
_entity_poly.type
_entity_poly.pdbx_seq_one_letter_code
_entity_poly.pdbx_strand_id
1 'polypeptide(L)'
;MEEQELIEKIRSLTPMVEAHASEAERIRKPVDKVMQAIEETQVYRYFVPKKYGGYEFSLDGFMDLGMILGAADISIAWVVTFCMEHNWLLGLYNEEAQEDIFGRFPYIIAPGALAPKGTAKPVDGGYILNGHWEWGTGVMHSNWIMVGALTEHDGAPELCMYILPRDQVDVVDTWQMSGMVATGSNDIVIKDVFVPTHLRQNLADMRAG
;
A
#
# COMPACT_ATOMS: atom_id res chain seq x y z
N MET A 1 1.45 -17.18 -14.57
CA MET A 1 2.83 -17.17 -14.00
C MET A 1 2.83 -18.10 -12.81
N GLU A 2 3.86 -18.93 -12.67
CA GLU A 2 4.06 -19.74 -11.48
C GLU A 2 4.78 -18.94 -10.39
N GLU A 3 4.54 -19.25 -9.12
CA GLU A 3 5.12 -18.53 -7.98
C GLU A 3 6.65 -18.53 -8.02
N GLN A 4 7.27 -19.69 -8.28
CA GLN A 4 8.72 -19.80 -8.38
C GLN A 4 9.29 -18.95 -9.54
N GLU A 5 8.58 -18.82 -10.64
CA GLU A 5 8.99 -17.96 -11.77
C GLU A 5 9.05 -16.48 -11.35
N LEU A 6 8.07 -16.01 -10.56
CA LEU A 6 8.08 -14.66 -10.04
C LEU A 6 9.24 -14.42 -9.06
N ILE A 7 9.48 -15.38 -8.16
CA ILE A 7 10.61 -15.32 -7.20
C ILE A 7 11.94 -15.20 -7.95
N GLU A 8 12.14 -15.99 -9.01
CA GLU A 8 13.38 -15.91 -9.80
C GLU A 8 13.50 -14.59 -10.59
N LYS A 9 12.39 -14.02 -11.09
CA LYS A 9 12.41 -12.67 -11.69
C LYS A 9 12.87 -11.62 -10.68
N ILE A 10 12.32 -11.63 -9.48
CA ILE A 10 12.75 -10.71 -8.40
C ILE A 10 14.20 -10.94 -8.02
N ARG A 11 14.64 -12.21 -7.89
CA ARG A 11 16.03 -12.55 -7.62
C ARG A 11 16.97 -11.97 -8.68
N SER A 12 16.60 -12.00 -9.94
CA SER A 12 17.41 -11.44 -11.03
C SER A 12 17.58 -9.92 -10.97
N LEU A 13 16.72 -9.20 -10.24
CA LEU A 13 16.78 -7.75 -10.03
C LEU A 13 17.66 -7.35 -8.84
N THR A 14 18.05 -8.27 -7.95
CA THR A 14 18.81 -7.93 -6.74
C THR A 14 20.13 -7.20 -7.02
N PRO A 15 20.92 -7.51 -8.08
CA PRO A 15 22.11 -6.73 -8.38
C PRO A 15 21.80 -5.26 -8.75
N MET A 16 20.65 -5.01 -9.41
CA MET A 16 20.19 -3.66 -9.71
C MET A 16 19.77 -2.92 -8.45
N VAL A 17 19.01 -3.59 -7.56
CA VAL A 17 18.59 -3.04 -6.27
C VAL A 17 19.81 -2.62 -5.45
N GLU A 18 20.77 -3.52 -5.25
CA GLU A 18 22.01 -3.29 -4.49
C GLU A 18 22.84 -2.12 -5.09
N ALA A 19 22.99 -2.08 -6.40
CA ALA A 19 23.74 -1.03 -7.09
C ALA A 19 23.15 0.38 -6.90
N HIS A 20 21.84 0.49 -6.56
CA HIS A 20 21.15 1.76 -6.37
C HIS A 20 20.82 2.09 -4.90
N ALA A 21 21.21 1.24 -3.94
CA ALA A 21 20.95 1.44 -2.52
C ALA A 21 21.46 2.79 -2.00
N SER A 22 22.74 3.13 -2.28
CA SER A 22 23.33 4.41 -1.86
C SER A 22 22.67 5.63 -2.52
N GLU A 23 22.19 5.50 -3.76
CA GLU A 23 21.43 6.56 -4.43
C GLU A 23 20.08 6.77 -3.74
N ALA A 24 19.35 5.68 -3.44
CA ALA A 24 18.06 5.70 -2.77
C ALA A 24 18.16 6.34 -1.38
N GLU A 25 19.19 6.03 -0.60
CA GLU A 25 19.46 6.71 0.68
C GLU A 25 19.68 8.21 0.50
N ARG A 26 20.52 8.60 -0.45
CA ARG A 26 20.83 10.02 -0.72
C ARG A 26 19.60 10.83 -1.11
N ILE A 27 18.68 10.26 -1.93
CA ILE A 27 17.45 10.93 -2.36
C ILE A 27 16.26 10.69 -1.42
N ARG A 28 16.46 9.87 -0.37
CA ARG A 28 15.46 9.53 0.65
C ARG A 28 14.16 8.95 0.09
N LYS A 29 14.26 8.18 -0.98
CA LYS A 29 13.15 7.40 -1.58
C LYS A 29 13.70 6.28 -2.45
N PRO A 30 12.90 5.26 -2.78
CA PRO A 30 13.28 4.27 -3.79
C PRO A 30 13.59 4.96 -5.12
N VAL A 31 14.58 4.44 -5.85
CA VAL A 31 14.93 4.97 -7.18
C VAL A 31 13.87 4.54 -8.20
N ASP A 32 13.33 5.49 -8.95
CA ASP A 32 12.18 5.27 -9.84
C ASP A 32 12.38 4.09 -10.80
N LYS A 33 13.56 3.98 -11.43
CA LYS A 33 13.88 2.86 -12.35
C LYS A 33 13.93 1.49 -11.67
N VAL A 34 14.29 1.44 -10.37
CA VAL A 34 14.28 0.19 -9.59
C VAL A 34 12.84 -0.22 -9.33
N MET A 35 11.99 0.72 -8.89
CA MET A 35 10.58 0.45 -8.65
C MET A 35 9.85 0.04 -9.93
N GLN A 36 10.17 0.69 -11.05
CA GLN A 36 9.61 0.31 -12.35
C GLN A 36 10.00 -1.12 -12.74
N ALA A 37 11.27 -1.50 -12.62
CA ALA A 37 11.72 -2.85 -12.94
C ALA A 37 11.05 -3.91 -12.05
N ILE A 38 10.85 -3.60 -10.77
CA ILE A 38 10.11 -4.46 -9.84
C ILE A 38 8.64 -4.58 -10.24
N GLU A 39 7.99 -3.47 -10.58
CA GLU A 39 6.59 -3.44 -11.02
C GLU A 39 6.38 -4.24 -12.33
N GLU A 40 7.31 -4.17 -13.27
CA GLU A 40 7.28 -4.92 -14.53
C GLU A 40 7.28 -6.45 -14.31
N THR A 41 7.77 -6.95 -13.17
CA THR A 41 7.64 -8.37 -12.81
C THR A 41 6.21 -8.79 -12.50
N GLN A 42 5.30 -7.83 -12.28
CA GLN A 42 3.91 -8.03 -11.83
C GLN A 42 3.81 -8.51 -10.39
N VAL A 43 4.82 -8.22 -9.55
CA VAL A 43 4.88 -8.69 -8.15
C VAL A 43 3.69 -8.23 -7.31
N TYR A 44 3.11 -7.07 -7.59
CA TYR A 44 1.95 -6.57 -6.85
C TYR A 44 0.65 -7.34 -7.10
N ARG A 45 0.60 -8.24 -8.09
CA ARG A 45 -0.50 -9.21 -8.27
C ARG A 45 -0.44 -10.38 -7.29
N TYR A 46 0.60 -10.48 -6.49
CA TYR A 46 0.91 -11.62 -5.63
C TYR A 46 -0.29 -12.10 -4.82
N PHE A 47 -0.93 -11.18 -4.10
CA PHE A 47 -2.08 -11.45 -3.24
C PHE A 47 -3.42 -10.98 -3.82
N VAL A 48 -3.45 -10.41 -5.01
CA VAL A 48 -4.72 -10.08 -5.67
C VAL A 48 -5.52 -11.35 -5.90
N PRO A 49 -6.86 -11.35 -5.64
CA PRO A 49 -7.69 -12.53 -5.88
C PRO A 49 -7.69 -12.98 -7.34
N LYS A 50 -7.67 -14.30 -7.55
CA LYS A 50 -7.67 -14.90 -8.91
C LYS A 50 -8.84 -14.45 -9.76
N LYS A 51 -10.02 -14.21 -9.14
CA LYS A 51 -11.20 -13.68 -9.83
C LYS A 51 -10.95 -12.34 -10.53
N TYR A 52 -9.93 -11.58 -10.09
CA TYR A 52 -9.50 -10.31 -10.69
C TYR A 52 -8.16 -10.41 -11.44
N GLY A 53 -7.74 -11.64 -11.76
CA GLY A 53 -6.50 -11.88 -12.51
C GLY A 53 -5.22 -11.83 -11.67
N GLY A 54 -5.35 -11.87 -10.34
CA GLY A 54 -4.23 -12.02 -9.41
C GLY A 54 -3.71 -13.46 -9.33
N TYR A 55 -2.69 -13.65 -8.49
CA TYR A 55 -2.03 -14.96 -8.38
C TYR A 55 -2.49 -15.76 -7.15
N GLU A 56 -2.91 -15.11 -6.05
CA GLU A 56 -3.22 -15.75 -4.77
C GLU A 56 -2.12 -16.74 -4.35
N PHE A 57 -0.88 -16.27 -4.37
CA PHE A 57 0.28 -17.08 -4.03
C PHE A 57 0.44 -17.25 -2.50
N SER A 58 1.39 -18.09 -2.11
CA SER A 58 1.57 -18.53 -0.74
C SER A 58 2.22 -17.48 0.18
N LEU A 59 2.00 -17.59 1.49
CA LEU A 59 2.72 -16.78 2.46
C LEU A 59 4.20 -17.14 2.54
N ASP A 60 4.56 -18.42 2.30
CA ASP A 60 5.95 -18.87 2.29
C ASP A 60 6.75 -18.19 1.19
N GLY A 61 6.22 -18.17 -0.05
CA GLY A 61 6.87 -17.48 -1.16
C GLY A 61 6.94 -15.96 -0.96
N PHE A 62 5.96 -15.35 -0.30
CA PHE A 62 6.02 -13.94 0.09
C PHE A 62 7.20 -13.66 1.05
N MET A 63 7.40 -14.52 2.05
CA MET A 63 8.55 -14.40 2.97
C MET A 63 9.89 -14.60 2.26
N ASP A 64 9.98 -15.56 1.35
CA ASP A 64 11.17 -15.78 0.51
C ASP A 64 11.49 -14.54 -0.32
N LEU A 65 10.48 -13.93 -0.94
CA LEU A 65 10.58 -12.70 -1.73
C LEU A 65 11.11 -11.53 -0.89
N GLY A 66 10.54 -11.36 0.31
CA GLY A 66 11.00 -10.35 1.27
C GLY A 66 12.45 -10.56 1.69
N MET A 67 12.88 -11.80 1.94
CA MET A 67 14.26 -12.13 2.30
C MET A 67 15.22 -11.89 1.12
N ILE A 68 14.84 -12.23 -0.11
CA ILE A 68 15.65 -12.02 -1.30
C ILE A 68 15.91 -10.52 -1.53
N LEU A 69 14.85 -9.70 -1.50
CA LEU A 69 14.98 -8.26 -1.65
C LEU A 69 15.73 -7.63 -0.48
N GLY A 70 15.46 -8.09 0.75
CA GLY A 70 16.09 -7.58 1.97
C GLY A 70 17.59 -7.81 2.05
N ALA A 71 18.08 -8.88 1.42
CA ALA A 71 19.51 -9.14 1.29
C ALA A 71 20.20 -8.12 0.36
N ALA A 72 19.48 -7.53 -0.61
CA ALA A 72 20.00 -6.51 -1.50
C ALA A 72 19.80 -5.09 -0.93
N ASP A 73 18.60 -4.77 -0.44
CA ASP A 73 18.27 -3.51 0.23
C ASP A 73 17.01 -3.66 1.07
N ILE A 74 17.12 -3.46 2.38
CA ILE A 74 16.01 -3.63 3.32
C ILE A 74 14.89 -2.59 3.14
N SER A 75 15.22 -1.36 2.71
CA SER A 75 14.23 -0.32 2.46
C SER A 75 13.35 -0.67 1.26
N ILE A 76 13.97 -1.17 0.18
CA ILE A 76 13.23 -1.62 -1.01
C ILE A 76 12.38 -2.85 -0.68
N ALA A 77 12.94 -3.83 0.05
CA ALA A 77 12.18 -5.00 0.50
C ALA A 77 10.93 -4.58 1.28
N TRP A 78 11.10 -3.66 2.24
CA TRP A 78 10.00 -3.15 3.05
C TRP A 78 8.92 -2.47 2.20
N VAL A 79 9.30 -1.55 1.30
CA VAL A 79 8.32 -0.87 0.43
C VAL A 79 7.56 -1.84 -0.45
N VAL A 80 8.26 -2.80 -1.07
CA VAL A 80 7.63 -3.75 -2.00
C VAL A 80 6.69 -4.70 -1.27
N THR A 81 7.16 -5.36 -0.21
CA THR A 81 6.33 -6.32 0.55
C THR A 81 5.14 -5.65 1.21
N PHE A 82 5.32 -4.44 1.77
CA PHE A 82 4.26 -3.64 2.36
C PHE A 82 3.15 -3.30 1.35
N CYS A 83 3.51 -2.89 0.13
CA CYS A 83 2.52 -2.64 -0.92
C CYS A 83 1.92 -3.93 -1.50
N MET A 84 2.62 -5.07 -1.46
CA MET A 84 2.05 -6.37 -1.84
C MET A 84 0.93 -6.79 -0.88
N GLU A 85 1.16 -6.72 0.43
CA GLU A 85 0.17 -7.12 1.44
C GLU A 85 -1.07 -6.23 1.44
N HIS A 86 -0.99 -4.99 0.97
CA HIS A 86 -2.15 -4.12 0.85
C HIS A 86 -3.13 -4.54 -0.27
N ASN A 87 -2.68 -5.32 -1.24
CA ASN A 87 -3.59 -5.98 -2.18
C ASN A 87 -4.38 -7.12 -1.50
N TRP A 88 -3.75 -7.87 -0.57
CA TRP A 88 -4.48 -8.79 0.30
C TRP A 88 -5.47 -8.03 1.20
N LEU A 89 -5.05 -6.92 1.81
CA LEU A 89 -5.89 -6.10 2.67
C LEU A 89 -7.12 -5.56 1.91
N LEU A 90 -6.97 -5.11 0.64
CA LEU A 90 -8.09 -4.73 -0.22
C LEU A 90 -9.02 -5.92 -0.51
N GLY A 91 -8.48 -7.13 -0.61
CA GLY A 91 -9.27 -8.36 -0.73
C GLY A 91 -10.19 -8.66 0.46
N LEU A 92 -9.98 -7.98 1.61
CA LEU A 92 -10.86 -8.05 2.79
C LEU A 92 -11.92 -6.94 2.84
N TYR A 93 -11.93 -6.03 1.87
CA TYR A 93 -12.99 -5.03 1.73
C TYR A 93 -14.27 -5.68 1.19
N ASN A 94 -15.38 -4.94 1.27
CA ASN A 94 -16.63 -5.34 0.64
C ASN A 94 -16.45 -5.56 -0.87
N GLU A 95 -17.33 -6.38 -1.46
CA GLU A 95 -17.19 -6.79 -2.86
C GLU A 95 -17.28 -5.61 -3.84
N GLU A 96 -18.10 -4.59 -3.55
CA GLU A 96 -18.23 -3.39 -4.39
C GLU A 96 -16.91 -2.63 -4.50
N ALA A 97 -16.15 -2.49 -3.39
CA ALA A 97 -14.83 -1.88 -3.41
C ALA A 97 -13.82 -2.70 -4.24
N GLN A 98 -13.84 -4.03 -4.06
CA GLN A 98 -12.97 -4.92 -4.83
C GLN A 98 -13.26 -4.85 -6.33
N GLU A 99 -14.54 -4.86 -6.72
CA GLU A 99 -14.97 -4.75 -8.12
C GLU A 99 -14.62 -3.39 -8.72
N ASP A 100 -14.85 -2.31 -7.98
CA ASP A 100 -14.53 -0.95 -8.45
C ASP A 100 -13.02 -0.78 -8.69
N ILE A 101 -12.17 -1.29 -7.81
CA ILE A 101 -10.72 -1.11 -7.90
C ILE A 101 -10.08 -2.17 -8.80
N PHE A 102 -10.22 -3.45 -8.47
CA PHE A 102 -9.58 -4.53 -9.24
C PHE A 102 -10.21 -4.74 -10.63
N GLY A 103 -11.47 -4.31 -10.83
CA GLY A 103 -12.09 -4.31 -12.17
C GLY A 103 -11.45 -3.31 -13.13
N ARG A 104 -10.77 -2.28 -12.61
CA ARG A 104 -10.09 -1.24 -13.41
C ARG A 104 -8.57 -1.34 -13.35
N PHE A 105 -8.02 -1.86 -12.26
CA PHE A 105 -6.58 -1.93 -12.00
C PHE A 105 -6.19 -3.36 -11.64
N PRO A 106 -5.10 -3.88 -12.21
CA PRO A 106 -4.65 -5.26 -11.94
C PRO A 106 -4.12 -5.45 -10.52
N TYR A 107 -3.78 -4.37 -9.83
CA TYR A 107 -3.31 -4.26 -8.45
C TYR A 107 -3.30 -2.80 -8.02
N ILE A 108 -3.08 -2.57 -6.73
CA ILE A 108 -2.78 -1.24 -6.19
C ILE A 108 -1.34 -1.19 -5.66
N ILE A 109 -0.75 0.00 -5.69
CA ILE A 109 0.47 0.33 -4.94
C ILE A 109 0.03 1.40 -3.94
N ALA A 110 -0.11 1.03 -2.68
CA ALA A 110 -0.68 1.90 -1.67
C ALA A 110 0.10 1.84 -0.36
N PRO A 111 0.44 2.97 0.26
CA PRO A 111 0.75 2.99 1.69
C PRO A 111 -0.49 2.63 2.50
N GLY A 112 -0.28 2.09 3.70
CA GLY A 112 -1.32 1.82 4.67
C GLY A 112 -0.95 2.40 6.03
N ALA A 113 -1.71 3.37 6.52
CA ALA A 113 -1.54 3.95 7.85
C ALA A 113 -2.77 3.64 8.70
N LEU A 114 -2.70 2.52 9.46
CA LEU A 114 -3.81 2.00 10.28
C LEU A 114 -4.15 2.86 11.50
N ALA A 115 -3.18 3.64 12.01
CA ALA A 115 -3.42 4.49 13.18
C ALA A 115 -4.57 5.48 12.88
N PRO A 116 -5.58 5.60 13.77
CA PRO A 116 -6.75 6.44 13.53
C PRO A 116 -6.45 7.93 13.76
N LYS A 117 -5.53 8.47 12.99
CA LYS A 117 -5.11 9.88 13.05
C LYS A 117 -6.03 10.83 12.28
N GLY A 118 -7.09 10.29 11.66
CA GLY A 118 -8.08 11.05 10.92
C GLY A 118 -9.49 10.90 11.47
N THR A 119 -10.37 11.72 10.95
CA THR A 119 -11.82 11.68 11.17
C THR A 119 -12.55 11.58 9.83
N ALA A 120 -13.61 10.81 9.79
CA ALA A 120 -14.46 10.68 8.63
C ALA A 120 -15.90 11.02 9.02
N LYS A 121 -16.39 12.17 8.53
CA LYS A 121 -17.75 12.65 8.80
C LYS A 121 -18.71 12.07 7.77
N PRO A 122 -19.78 11.37 8.19
CA PRO A 122 -20.81 10.87 7.27
C PRO A 122 -21.49 12.01 6.51
N VAL A 123 -21.69 11.79 5.21
CA VAL A 123 -22.48 12.67 4.32
C VAL A 123 -23.29 11.77 3.35
N ASP A 124 -24.13 12.38 2.54
CA ASP A 124 -24.88 11.61 1.54
C ASP A 124 -23.94 10.89 0.56
N GLY A 125 -24.07 9.58 0.44
CA GLY A 125 -23.29 8.72 -0.46
C GLY A 125 -21.85 8.39 0.00
N GLY A 126 -21.39 8.88 1.17
CA GLY A 126 -20.03 8.62 1.63
C GLY A 126 -19.59 9.38 2.87
N TYR A 127 -18.35 9.79 2.87
CA TYR A 127 -17.70 10.44 4.03
C TYR A 127 -16.80 11.58 3.58
N ILE A 128 -16.70 12.63 4.40
CA ILE A 128 -15.65 13.65 4.26
C ILE A 128 -14.52 13.27 5.19
N LEU A 129 -13.38 12.92 4.61
CA LEU A 129 -12.19 12.46 5.29
C LEU A 129 -11.21 13.61 5.51
N ASN A 130 -10.71 13.70 6.76
CA ASN A 130 -9.70 14.66 7.17
C ASN A 130 -8.69 13.98 8.09
N GLY A 131 -7.41 14.33 7.97
CA GLY A 131 -6.38 13.84 8.87
C GLY A 131 -4.95 14.07 8.40
N HIS A 132 -4.03 13.68 9.28
CA HIS A 132 -2.59 13.69 9.05
C HIS A 132 -2.01 12.38 9.57
N TRP A 133 -1.50 11.55 8.68
CA TRP A 133 -0.90 10.25 8.99
C TRP A 133 0.58 10.29 8.73
N GLU A 134 1.35 9.94 9.75
CA GLU A 134 2.79 9.79 9.66
C GLU A 134 3.15 8.45 8.99
N TRP A 135 4.31 8.44 8.33
CA TRP A 135 5.00 7.23 7.86
C TRP A 135 4.26 6.44 6.77
N GLY A 136 3.82 7.13 5.74
CA GLY A 136 3.22 6.50 4.55
C GLY A 136 4.22 5.73 3.71
N THR A 137 4.61 4.53 4.14
CA THR A 137 5.55 3.68 3.41
C THR A 137 5.08 3.39 1.99
N GLY A 138 5.93 3.68 1.00
CA GLY A 138 5.60 3.50 -0.41
C GLY A 138 4.83 4.67 -1.04
N VAL A 139 4.49 5.73 -0.29
CA VAL A 139 3.70 6.87 -0.77
C VAL A 139 4.30 7.57 -1.99
N MET A 140 5.62 7.51 -2.14
CA MET A 140 6.33 8.18 -3.25
C MET A 140 6.11 7.50 -4.61
N HIS A 141 5.66 6.24 -4.63
CA HIS A 141 5.39 5.44 -5.82
C HIS A 141 3.95 4.90 -5.86
N SER A 142 3.09 5.39 -4.95
CA SER A 142 1.72 4.90 -4.82
C SER A 142 0.78 5.47 -5.89
N ASN A 143 -0.24 4.70 -6.21
CA ASN A 143 -1.40 5.14 -7.02
C ASN A 143 -2.69 5.20 -6.19
N TRP A 144 -2.70 4.55 -5.02
CA TRP A 144 -3.77 4.58 -4.02
C TRP A 144 -3.21 4.87 -2.63
N ILE A 145 -4.09 5.21 -1.69
CA ILE A 145 -3.78 5.46 -0.28
C ILE A 145 -4.77 4.69 0.58
N MET A 146 -4.29 4.03 1.64
CA MET A 146 -5.13 3.40 2.66
C MET A 146 -4.85 4.05 4.00
N VAL A 147 -5.89 4.55 4.70
CA VAL A 147 -5.72 5.22 5.99
C VAL A 147 -6.82 4.82 6.97
N GLY A 148 -6.43 4.69 8.25
CA GLY A 148 -7.36 4.50 9.35
C GLY A 148 -7.95 5.82 9.85
N ALA A 149 -9.26 5.89 10.03
CA ALA A 149 -9.91 7.05 10.62
C ALA A 149 -11.05 6.63 11.55
N LEU A 150 -11.38 7.50 12.50
CA LEU A 150 -12.56 7.33 13.33
C LEU A 150 -13.78 7.91 12.60
N THR A 151 -14.81 7.07 12.51
CA THR A 151 -16.12 7.44 11.98
C THR A 151 -17.13 7.36 13.11
N GLU A 152 -17.97 8.36 13.25
CA GLU A 152 -19.11 8.27 14.18
C GLU A 152 -20.25 7.49 13.50
N HIS A 153 -20.64 6.38 14.09
CA HIS A 153 -21.75 5.57 13.66
C HIS A 153 -22.65 5.26 14.88
N ASP A 154 -23.93 5.60 14.80
CA ASP A 154 -24.93 5.43 15.90
C ASP A 154 -24.48 6.00 17.25
N GLY A 155 -23.74 7.11 17.23
CA GLY A 155 -23.24 7.79 18.45
C GLY A 155 -22.00 7.12 19.08
N ALA A 156 -21.40 6.13 18.43
CA ALA A 156 -20.15 5.49 18.88
C ALA A 156 -19.05 5.63 17.81
N PRO A 157 -17.78 5.83 18.21
CA PRO A 157 -16.69 5.86 17.25
C PRO A 157 -16.34 4.45 16.74
N GLU A 158 -16.30 4.30 15.44
CA GLU A 158 -15.79 3.11 14.76
C GLU A 158 -14.44 3.39 14.10
N LEU A 159 -13.52 2.44 14.23
CA LEU A 159 -12.28 2.47 13.47
C LEU A 159 -12.51 1.83 12.10
N CYS A 160 -12.34 2.64 11.06
CA CYS A 160 -12.52 2.22 9.67
C CYS A 160 -11.27 2.51 8.86
N MET A 161 -11.02 1.65 7.88
CA MET A 161 -10.06 1.89 6.80
C MET A 161 -10.76 2.55 5.64
N TYR A 162 -10.12 3.56 5.09
CA TYR A 162 -10.54 4.27 3.88
C TYR A 162 -9.50 4.08 2.80
N ILE A 163 -9.96 3.82 1.57
CA ILE A 163 -9.09 3.74 0.40
C ILE A 163 -9.50 4.82 -0.61
N LEU A 164 -8.51 5.56 -1.13
CA LEU A 164 -8.76 6.66 -2.07
C LEU A 164 -7.58 6.83 -3.04
N PRO A 165 -7.80 7.46 -4.22
CA PRO A 165 -6.74 7.75 -5.18
C PRO A 165 -5.65 8.65 -4.59
N ARG A 166 -4.39 8.38 -4.99
CA ARG A 166 -3.21 9.13 -4.52
C ARG A 166 -3.23 10.63 -4.87
N ASP A 167 -3.83 11.00 -5.98
CA ASP A 167 -3.91 12.38 -6.46
C ASP A 167 -4.85 13.28 -5.63
N GLN A 168 -5.63 12.69 -4.73
CA GLN A 168 -6.52 13.41 -3.81
C GLN A 168 -5.86 13.78 -2.47
N VAL A 169 -4.59 13.45 -2.27
CA VAL A 169 -3.90 13.67 -0.99
C VAL A 169 -2.59 14.43 -1.17
N ASP A 170 -2.23 15.21 -0.15
CA ASP A 170 -0.93 15.87 -0.05
C ASP A 170 0.09 14.93 0.59
N VAL A 171 1.34 14.94 0.10
CA VAL A 171 2.48 14.29 0.75
C VAL A 171 3.42 15.36 1.28
N VAL A 172 3.75 15.27 2.56
CA VAL A 172 4.64 16.21 3.24
C VAL A 172 5.98 15.55 3.48
N ASP A 173 7.08 16.17 3.01
CA ASP A 173 8.45 15.65 3.17
C ASP A 173 8.92 15.76 4.63
N THR A 174 8.65 14.71 5.40
CA THR A 174 8.97 14.59 6.82
C THR A 174 9.95 13.46 7.13
N TRP A 175 10.20 12.54 6.17
CA TRP A 175 11.01 11.35 6.41
C TRP A 175 12.52 11.65 6.47
N GLN A 176 12.98 12.06 7.66
CA GLN A 176 14.37 12.45 7.96
C GLN A 176 14.97 11.50 9.01
N MET A 177 14.95 10.20 8.73
CA MET A 177 15.31 9.16 9.69
C MET A 177 16.76 8.70 9.53
N SER A 178 17.34 8.09 10.58
CA SER A 178 18.69 7.51 10.55
C SER A 178 18.74 6.07 10.03
N GLY A 179 17.60 5.40 9.92
CA GLY A 179 17.45 4.05 9.37
C GLY A 179 16.29 3.97 8.40
N MET A 180 16.31 3.00 7.50
CA MET A 180 15.26 2.82 6.46
C MET A 180 15.03 4.08 5.62
N VAL A 181 16.07 4.87 5.44
CA VAL A 181 16.01 6.21 4.82
C VAL A 181 15.40 6.15 3.43
N ALA A 182 15.78 5.13 2.66
CA ALA A 182 15.34 4.95 1.28
C ALA A 182 13.89 4.48 1.13
N THR A 183 13.14 4.26 2.22
CA THR A 183 11.70 3.97 2.10
C THR A 183 10.87 5.17 1.70
N GLY A 184 11.35 6.40 2.00
CA GLY A 184 10.62 7.63 1.71
C GLY A 184 9.24 7.68 2.35
N SER A 185 9.12 7.16 3.60
CA SER A 185 7.85 7.02 4.32
C SER A 185 7.35 8.37 4.82
N ASN A 186 7.11 9.28 3.89
CA ASN A 186 6.63 10.65 4.15
C ASN A 186 5.20 10.66 4.69
N ASP A 187 4.80 11.79 5.28
CA ASP A 187 3.48 11.95 5.85
C ASP A 187 2.41 12.17 4.77
N ILE A 188 1.20 11.71 5.08
CA ILE A 188 0.01 11.84 4.25
C ILE A 188 -0.93 12.85 4.92
N VAL A 189 -1.38 13.86 4.17
CA VAL A 189 -2.36 14.84 4.64
C VAL A 189 -3.58 14.81 3.74
N ILE A 190 -4.75 14.70 4.35
CA ILE A 190 -6.05 14.68 3.66
C ILE A 190 -6.89 15.82 4.23
N LYS A 191 -7.48 16.64 3.33
CA LYS A 191 -8.29 17.81 3.70
C LYS A 191 -9.58 17.80 2.90
N ASP A 192 -10.70 17.60 3.58
CA ASP A 192 -12.06 17.66 3.04
C ASP A 192 -12.27 16.79 1.79
N VAL A 193 -11.67 15.59 1.77
CA VAL A 193 -11.80 14.66 0.65
C VAL A 193 -13.04 13.80 0.83
N PHE A 194 -13.88 13.76 -0.21
CA PHE A 194 -15.03 12.86 -0.26
C PHE A 194 -14.56 11.44 -0.61
N VAL A 195 -14.96 10.47 0.23
CA VAL A 195 -14.72 9.05 -0.02
C VAL A 195 -16.08 8.33 -0.10
N PRO A 196 -16.42 7.68 -1.22
CA PRO A 196 -17.65 6.91 -1.37
C PRO A 196 -17.82 5.82 -0.31
N THR A 197 -19.07 5.50 0.04
CA THR A 197 -19.37 4.53 1.10
C THR A 197 -18.69 3.17 0.90
N HIS A 198 -18.66 2.65 -0.32
CA HIS A 198 -18.05 1.34 -0.61
C HIS A 198 -16.52 1.32 -0.43
N LEU A 199 -15.84 2.48 -0.52
CA LEU A 199 -14.38 2.59 -0.31
C LEU A 199 -14.00 2.72 1.19
N ARG A 200 -14.94 2.44 2.08
CA ARG A 200 -14.75 2.32 3.52
C ARG A 200 -14.94 0.86 3.95
N GLN A 201 -14.10 0.40 4.87
CA GLN A 201 -14.24 -0.90 5.50
C GLN A 201 -14.07 -0.79 7.02
N ASN A 202 -14.99 -1.35 7.80
CA ASN A 202 -14.84 -1.45 9.25
C ASN A 202 -13.71 -2.44 9.58
N LEU A 203 -12.79 -2.04 10.45
CA LEU A 203 -11.64 -2.87 10.80
C LEU A 203 -12.04 -4.14 11.60
N ALA A 204 -13.14 -4.09 12.34
CA ALA A 204 -13.64 -5.26 13.07
C ALA A 204 -14.15 -6.34 12.08
N ASP A 205 -14.83 -5.92 11.01
CA ASP A 205 -15.33 -6.84 9.97
C ASP A 205 -14.18 -7.49 9.19
N MET A 206 -13.11 -6.75 8.90
CA MET A 206 -11.90 -7.30 8.26
C MET A 206 -11.22 -8.40 9.09
N ARG A 207 -11.38 -8.37 10.41
CA ARG A 207 -10.82 -9.37 11.34
C ARG A 207 -11.69 -10.60 11.50
N ALA A 208 -12.94 -10.50 11.14
CA ALA A 208 -13.90 -11.62 11.25
C ALA A 208 -13.79 -12.61 10.06
N GLY A 209 -13.17 -12.21 8.95
CA GLY A 209 -12.93 -13.01 7.75
C GLY A 209 -14.13 -13.04 6.83
#